data_8fb08f7206a991bac908aa59e0041b38
#
_entry.id   8fb08f7206a991bac908aa59e0041b38
#
_cell.length_a   1.000
_cell.length_b   1.000
_cell.length_c   1.000
_cell.angle_alpha   90.00
_cell.angle_beta   90.00
_cell.angle_gamma   90.00
#
_symmetry.space_group_name_H-M   'P 1'
#
loop_
_entity.id
_entity.type
_entity.pdbx_description
1 polymer ?
#
loop_
_entity_poly.entity_id
_entity_poly.type
_entity_poly.pdbx_seq_one_letter_code
_entity_poly.pdbx_strand_id
1 'polypeptide(L)'
;EWYKRTGEKEDVLFDSSEPFFANKEFMEYLRDMDVPETVVGYGKGKHVYPLPIGNIEIVKSHEEFGIQLADIFASALVFALTPRTDKFVKYQNKIRQLPIFQNIKLNIAPSSIDFNNHCKCCLM
;
A
#
# COMPACT_ATOMS: atom_id res chain seq x y z
N GLU A 1 -7.37 2.55 8.05
CA GLU A 1 -7.49 1.86 9.35
C GLU A 1 -7.11 2.77 10.52
N TRP A 2 -5.99 3.49 10.45
CA TRP A 2 -5.54 4.45 11.48
C TRP A 2 -6.58 5.55 11.70
N TYR A 3 -6.97 6.25 10.66
CA TYR A 3 -7.97 7.32 10.70
C TYR A 3 -9.29 6.88 11.37
N LYS A 4 -9.77 5.67 11.01
CA LYS A 4 -10.98 5.11 11.63
C LYS A 4 -10.86 4.86 13.13
N ARG A 5 -9.65 4.61 13.59
CA ARG A 5 -9.35 4.30 14.99
C ARG A 5 -9.07 5.54 15.83
N THR A 6 -8.37 6.51 15.27
CA THR A 6 -7.87 7.69 16.00
C THR A 6 -8.60 8.98 15.64
N GLY A 7 -9.21 9.06 14.45
CA GLY A 7 -9.74 10.30 13.88
C GLY A 7 -8.66 11.24 13.34
N GLU A 8 -7.39 10.84 13.43
CA GLU A 8 -6.26 11.65 12.98
C GLU A 8 -5.84 11.28 11.56
N LYS A 9 -5.53 12.29 10.76
CA LYS A 9 -4.96 12.12 9.42
C LYS A 9 -3.45 11.93 9.53
N GLU A 10 -2.93 10.99 8.75
CA GLU A 10 -1.49 10.76 8.67
C GLU A 10 -0.91 11.57 7.52
N ASP A 11 0.22 12.21 7.76
CA ASP A 11 1.03 12.80 6.69
C ASP A 11 1.70 11.69 5.89
N VAL A 12 1.84 11.90 4.60
CA VAL A 12 2.37 10.90 3.69
C VAL A 12 3.65 11.43 3.05
N LEU A 13 4.73 10.69 3.24
CA LEU A 13 6.02 10.99 2.63
C LEU A 13 6.25 10.04 1.45
N PHE A 14 6.65 10.59 0.32
CA PHE A 14 7.00 9.83 -0.86
C PHE A 14 8.42 10.12 -1.31
N ASP A 15 9.08 9.09 -1.81
CA ASP A 15 10.36 9.28 -2.49
C ASP A 15 10.19 10.10 -3.76
N SER A 16 11.20 10.91 -4.06
CA SER A 16 11.24 11.75 -5.26
C SER A 16 11.40 10.87 -6.51
N SER A 17 10.28 10.50 -7.11
CA SER A 17 10.24 9.75 -8.37
C SER A 17 9.33 10.43 -9.40
N GLU A 18 9.70 10.38 -10.68
CA GLU A 18 8.90 11.00 -11.75
C GLU A 18 7.45 10.53 -11.77
N PRO A 19 7.14 9.21 -11.63
CA PRO A 19 5.75 8.76 -11.61
C PRO A 19 4.95 9.35 -10.47
N PHE A 20 5.59 9.63 -9.35
CA PHE A 20 4.90 10.18 -8.20
C PHE A 20 4.62 11.68 -8.37
N PHE A 21 5.55 12.45 -8.92
CA PHE A 21 5.30 13.85 -9.23
C PHE A 21 4.06 14.05 -10.11
N ALA A 22 3.89 13.19 -11.12
CA ALA A 22 2.70 13.22 -11.98
C ALA A 22 1.38 12.90 -11.25
N ASN A 23 1.44 12.14 -10.16
CA ASN A 23 0.27 11.72 -9.41
C ASN A 23 -0.02 12.56 -8.15
N LYS A 24 0.91 13.42 -7.73
CA LYS A 24 0.74 14.22 -6.51
C LYS A 24 -0.50 15.10 -6.56
N GLU A 25 -0.69 15.85 -7.64
CA GLU A 25 -1.85 16.72 -7.83
C GLU A 25 -3.17 15.93 -7.77
N PHE A 26 -3.18 14.72 -8.34
CA PHE A 26 -4.35 13.86 -8.28
C PHE A 26 -4.63 13.38 -6.84
N MET A 27 -3.62 13.03 -6.08
CA MET A 27 -3.77 12.64 -4.68
C MET A 27 -4.26 13.82 -3.81
N GLU A 28 -3.72 15.01 -4.05
CA GLU A 28 -4.17 16.24 -3.39
C GLU A 28 -5.64 16.54 -3.74
N TYR A 29 -6.00 16.40 -5.02
CA TYR A 29 -7.40 16.53 -5.44
C TYR A 29 -8.32 15.57 -4.70
N LEU A 30 -7.95 14.28 -4.58
CA LEU A 30 -8.75 13.28 -3.87
C LEU A 30 -8.84 13.54 -2.35
N ARG A 31 -7.83 14.19 -1.77
CA ARG A 31 -7.83 14.61 -0.36
C ARG A 31 -8.75 15.82 -0.13
N ASP A 32 -8.72 16.76 -1.06
CA ASP A 32 -9.34 18.08 -0.92
C ASP A 32 -10.73 18.17 -1.59
N MET A 33 -11.29 17.03 -2.00
CA MET A 33 -12.63 16.96 -2.58
C MET A 33 -13.68 17.57 -1.63
N ASP A 34 -14.45 18.52 -2.11
CA ASP A 34 -15.58 19.11 -1.37
C ASP A 34 -16.84 18.24 -1.54
N VAL A 35 -16.79 17.05 -0.96
CA VAL A 35 -17.90 16.09 -0.96
C VAL A 35 -18.08 15.51 0.45
N PRO A 36 -19.32 15.11 0.81
CA PRO A 36 -19.53 14.37 2.05
C PRO A 36 -18.70 13.09 2.09
N GLU A 37 -18.29 12.68 3.29
CA GLU A 37 -17.57 11.41 3.45
C GLU A 37 -18.35 10.26 2.79
N THR A 38 -17.75 9.67 1.79
CA THR A 38 -18.35 8.64 0.96
C THR A 38 -17.45 7.42 0.93
N VAL A 39 -18.04 6.24 1.12
CA VAL A 39 -17.33 4.96 1.05
C VAL A 39 -17.58 4.32 -0.31
N VAL A 40 -16.51 4.08 -1.07
CA VAL A 40 -16.56 3.46 -2.40
C VAL A 40 -15.88 2.09 -2.36
N GLY A 41 -16.46 1.10 -3.02
CA GLY A 41 -15.92 -0.25 -3.13
C GLY A 41 -16.63 -1.29 -2.26
N TYR A 42 -16.14 -2.53 -2.29
CA TYR A 42 -16.75 -3.69 -1.63
C TYR A 42 -15.76 -4.42 -0.74
N GLY A 43 -16.26 -5.00 0.34
CA GLY A 43 -15.49 -5.85 1.23
C GLY A 43 -14.24 -5.16 1.78
N LYS A 44 -13.06 -5.75 1.51
CA LYS A 44 -11.76 -5.22 1.94
C LYS A 44 -11.24 -4.08 1.06
N GLY A 45 -11.78 -3.94 -0.15
CA GLY A 45 -11.42 -2.88 -1.10
C GLY A 45 -12.24 -1.60 -0.94
N LYS A 46 -12.75 -1.33 0.26
CA LYS A 46 -13.47 -0.08 0.56
C LYS A 46 -12.49 1.06 0.79
N HIS A 47 -12.71 2.13 0.09
CA HIS A 47 -11.98 3.39 0.24
C HIS A 47 -12.92 4.50 0.69
N VAL A 48 -12.41 5.37 1.53
CA VAL A 48 -13.16 6.54 2.04
C VAL A 48 -12.69 7.77 1.27
N TYR A 49 -13.62 8.60 0.84
CA TYR A 49 -13.34 9.88 0.19
C TYR A 49 -14.09 11.00 0.92
N PRO A 50 -13.51 12.19 1.04
CA PRO A 50 -12.14 12.56 0.65
C PRO A 50 -11.11 11.63 1.30
N LEU A 51 -9.94 11.47 0.68
CA LEU A 51 -8.89 10.64 1.25
C LEU A 51 -8.51 11.15 2.65
N PRO A 52 -8.57 10.30 3.69
CA PRO A 52 -8.30 10.72 5.07
C PRO A 52 -6.78 10.79 5.34
N ILE A 53 -6.07 11.54 4.52
CA ILE A 53 -4.63 11.80 4.63
C ILE A 53 -4.38 13.28 4.93
N GLY A 54 -3.25 13.55 5.56
CA GLY A 54 -2.78 14.89 5.88
C GLY A 54 -1.96 15.49 4.75
N ASN A 55 -0.78 16.01 5.08
CA ASN A 55 0.13 16.58 4.08
C ASN A 55 0.74 15.49 3.21
N ILE A 56 1.03 15.86 1.96
CA ILE A 56 1.74 15.02 1.01
C ILE A 56 3.06 15.71 0.70
N GLU A 57 4.15 15.11 1.14
CA GLU A 57 5.49 15.64 0.92
C GLU A 57 6.31 14.69 0.04
N ILE A 58 7.10 15.29 -0.83
CA ILE A 58 8.07 14.57 -1.65
C ILE A 58 9.43 14.83 -1.07
N VAL A 59 10.09 13.78 -0.65
CA VAL A 59 11.41 13.84 0.01
C VAL A 59 12.42 12.99 -0.74
N LYS A 60 13.69 13.26 -0.51
CA LYS A 60 14.76 12.43 -1.07
C LYS A 60 14.99 11.24 -0.14
N SER A 61 14.91 10.03 -0.67
CA SER A 61 15.01 8.79 0.12
C SER A 61 16.29 8.70 0.97
N HIS A 62 17.40 9.29 0.49
CA HIS A 62 18.66 9.28 1.24
C HIS A 62 18.69 10.26 2.43
N GLU A 63 17.74 11.19 2.51
CA GLU A 63 17.61 12.16 3.60
C GLU A 63 16.57 11.71 4.63
N GLU A 64 15.70 10.76 4.27
CA GLU A 64 14.58 10.31 5.10
C GLU A 64 14.68 8.83 5.50
N PHE A 65 15.00 8.60 6.77
CA PHE A 65 15.14 7.24 7.31
C PHE A 65 13.86 6.41 7.16
N GLY A 66 12.69 7.01 7.30
CA GLY A 66 11.40 6.32 7.13
C GLY A 66 11.22 5.75 5.74
N ILE A 67 11.61 6.48 4.69
CA ILE A 67 11.57 6.02 3.30
C ILE A 67 12.56 4.87 3.09
N GLN A 68 13.79 5.00 3.58
CA GLN A 68 14.80 3.93 3.48
C GLN A 68 14.31 2.64 4.16
N LEU A 69 13.68 2.77 5.32
CA LEU A 69 13.12 1.63 6.04
C LEU A 69 11.96 1.00 5.26
N ALA A 70 11.08 1.82 4.67
CA ALA A 70 9.99 1.33 3.84
C ALA A 70 10.51 0.55 2.62
N ASP A 71 11.56 1.02 1.96
CA ASP A 71 12.19 0.34 0.83
C ASP A 71 12.80 -1.01 1.23
N ILE A 72 13.44 -1.08 2.39
CA ILE A 72 13.96 -2.34 2.93
C ILE A 72 12.82 -3.33 3.15
N PHE A 73 11.72 -2.90 3.76
CA PHE A 73 10.56 -3.76 4.00
C PHE A 73 9.88 -4.19 2.70
N ALA A 74 9.70 -3.27 1.74
CA ALA A 74 9.12 -3.58 0.44
C ALA A 74 9.97 -4.61 -0.30
N SER A 75 11.28 -4.42 -0.33
CA SER A 75 12.24 -5.34 -0.96
C SER A 75 12.23 -6.72 -0.30
N ALA A 76 12.22 -6.77 1.03
CA ALA A 76 12.15 -8.01 1.79
C ALA A 76 10.83 -8.76 1.53
N LEU A 77 9.72 -8.02 1.40
CA LEU A 77 8.41 -8.58 1.09
C LEU A 77 8.38 -9.17 -0.32
N VAL A 78 8.83 -8.42 -1.33
CA VAL A 78 8.95 -8.92 -2.70
C VAL A 78 9.82 -10.17 -2.75
N PHE A 79 10.98 -10.14 -2.08
CA PHE A 79 11.84 -11.31 -1.99
C PHE A 79 11.13 -12.50 -1.34
N ALA A 80 10.38 -12.29 -0.26
CA ALA A 80 9.65 -13.35 0.44
C ALA A 80 8.52 -13.97 -0.39
N LEU A 81 7.86 -13.17 -1.25
CA LEU A 81 6.71 -13.60 -2.04
C LEU A 81 7.09 -14.16 -3.41
N THR A 82 8.24 -13.78 -3.96
CA THR A 82 8.69 -14.27 -5.28
C THR A 82 9.04 -15.74 -5.20
N PRO A 83 8.41 -16.64 -5.99
CA PRO A 83 8.75 -18.05 -5.99
C PRO A 83 10.23 -18.29 -6.35
N ARG A 84 10.91 -19.11 -5.57
CA ARG A 84 12.32 -19.45 -5.78
C ARG A 84 12.55 -20.93 -5.50
N THR A 85 13.49 -21.50 -6.24
CA THR A 85 13.94 -22.90 -6.08
C THR A 85 15.44 -23.00 -5.80
N ASP A 86 16.11 -21.86 -5.69
CA ASP A 86 17.55 -21.75 -5.51
C ASP A 86 17.99 -21.78 -4.02
N LYS A 87 19.29 -21.59 -3.80
CA LYS A 87 19.90 -21.56 -2.45
C LYS A 87 19.31 -20.49 -1.51
N PHE A 88 18.55 -19.55 -2.03
CA PHE A 88 17.97 -18.47 -1.24
C PHE A 88 16.62 -18.82 -0.59
N VAL A 89 16.02 -19.97 -0.94
CA VAL A 89 14.73 -20.44 -0.34
C VAL A 89 14.78 -20.45 1.19
N LYS A 90 15.91 -20.87 1.78
CA LYS A 90 16.07 -20.86 3.24
C LYS A 90 15.94 -19.47 3.87
N TYR A 91 16.40 -18.43 3.17
CA TYR A 91 16.29 -17.05 3.63
C TYR A 91 14.87 -16.52 3.46
N GLN A 92 14.21 -16.87 2.35
CA GLN A 92 12.78 -16.56 2.18
C GLN A 92 11.95 -17.11 3.33
N ASN A 93 12.16 -18.37 3.67
CA ASN A 93 11.41 -19.01 4.76
C ASN A 93 11.66 -18.33 6.11
N LYS A 94 12.89 -17.88 6.37
CA LYS A 94 13.18 -17.10 7.58
C LYS A 94 12.44 -15.77 7.60
N ILE A 95 12.43 -15.04 6.48
CA ILE A 95 11.72 -13.76 6.38
C ILE A 95 10.22 -13.97 6.56
N ARG A 96 9.63 -14.98 5.93
CA ARG A 96 8.18 -15.31 6.08
C ARG A 96 7.78 -15.63 7.51
N GLN A 97 8.71 -16.14 8.32
CA GLN A 97 8.47 -16.47 9.73
C GLN A 97 8.55 -15.26 10.66
N LEU A 98 9.06 -14.12 10.20
CA LEU A 98 9.10 -12.91 11.03
C LEU A 98 7.68 -12.45 11.37
N PRO A 99 7.40 -12.10 12.63
CA PRO A 99 6.05 -11.70 13.07
C PRO A 99 5.46 -10.55 12.24
N ILE A 100 6.31 -9.61 11.82
CA ILE A 100 5.88 -8.50 10.98
C ILE A 100 5.29 -8.98 9.65
N PHE A 101 5.87 -10.01 9.01
CA PHE A 101 5.37 -10.54 7.74
C PHE A 101 4.16 -11.45 7.92
N GLN A 102 4.02 -12.11 9.06
CA GLN A 102 2.84 -12.93 9.36
C GLN A 102 1.58 -12.08 9.59
N ASN A 103 1.75 -10.87 10.11
CA ASN A 103 0.65 -9.96 10.42
C ASN A 103 0.33 -8.95 9.28
N ILE A 104 1.14 -8.91 8.23
CA ILE A 104 0.84 -8.09 7.06
C ILE A 104 -0.38 -8.67 6.35
N LYS A 105 -1.52 -8.03 6.56
CA LYS A 105 -2.67 -8.21 5.68
C LYS A 105 -2.40 -7.45 4.40
N LEU A 106 -1.76 -8.11 3.45
CA LEU A 106 -1.50 -7.53 2.14
C LEU A 106 -2.83 -7.29 1.43
N ASN A 107 -3.36 -6.10 1.56
CA ASN A 107 -4.36 -5.57 0.63
C ASN A 107 -3.61 -5.11 -0.63
N ILE A 108 -2.83 -6.02 -1.22
CA ILE A 108 -2.20 -5.74 -2.49
C ILE A 108 -3.28 -5.80 -3.55
N ALA A 109 -3.58 -4.66 -4.11
CA ALA A 109 -4.34 -4.43 -5.33
C ALA A 109 -5.63 -5.25 -5.46
N PRO A 110 -6.58 -4.89 -6.26
CA PRO A 110 -7.95 -5.31 -6.08
C PRO A 110 -8.02 -6.78 -5.73
N SER A 111 -8.75 -7.07 -4.67
CA SER A 111 -8.98 -8.42 -4.10
C SER A 111 -9.56 -9.44 -5.10
N SER A 112 -9.56 -9.09 -6.37
CA SER A 112 -9.90 -9.89 -7.53
C SER A 112 -8.78 -10.84 -7.98
N ILE A 113 -7.60 -10.81 -7.36
CA ILE A 113 -6.62 -11.86 -7.56
C ILE A 113 -6.82 -12.95 -6.51
N ASP A 114 -8.02 -13.32 -6.25
CA ASP A 114 -8.35 -14.64 -5.80
C ASP A 114 -8.45 -15.50 -7.08
N PHE A 115 -7.34 -16.05 -7.51
CA PHE A 115 -7.23 -16.87 -8.73
C PHE A 115 -8.16 -18.10 -8.71
N ASN A 116 -8.79 -18.38 -7.58
CA ASN A 116 -9.72 -19.48 -7.40
C ASN A 116 -11.20 -19.07 -7.44
N ASN A 117 -11.49 -17.78 -7.32
CA ASN A 117 -12.82 -17.24 -7.48
C ASN A 117 -12.88 -16.41 -8.75
N HIS A 118 -13.05 -17.03 -9.88
CA HIS A 118 -13.42 -16.37 -11.11
C HIS A 118 -14.69 -15.54 -10.86
N CYS A 119 -14.53 -14.24 -10.73
CA CYS A 119 -15.66 -13.34 -10.78
C CYS A 119 -16.31 -13.48 -12.16
N LYS A 120 -17.47 -14.12 -12.20
CA LYS A 120 -18.25 -14.31 -13.43
C LYS A 120 -18.66 -12.98 -14.10
N CYS A 121 -18.43 -11.85 -13.43
CA CYS A 121 -18.73 -10.51 -13.96
C CYS A 121 -17.67 -9.94 -14.91
N CYS A 122 -16.49 -10.58 -15.03
CA CYS A 122 -15.45 -10.13 -15.98
C CYS A 122 -15.51 -10.86 -17.34
N LEU A 123 -16.55 -11.66 -17.58
CA LEU A 123 -16.74 -12.42 -18.82
C LEU A 123 -17.95 -11.91 -19.66
N MET A 124 -18.34 -10.65 -19.46
CA MET A 124 -19.27 -9.98 -20.37
C MET A 124 -18.60 -8.82 -21.09
#